data_92814b1121954d2464a913e079fb3206
#
_entry.id   92814b1121954d2464a913e079fb3206
#
_cell.length_a   1.000
_cell.length_b   1.000
_cell.length_c   1.000
_cell.angle_alpha   90.00
_cell.angle_beta   90.00
_cell.angle_gamma   90.00
#
_symmetry.space_group_name_H-M   'P 1'
#
loop_
_entity.id
_entity.type
_entity.pdbx_description
1 polymer ?
#
loop_
_entity_poly.entity_id
_entity_poly.type
_entity_poly.pdbx_seq_one_letter_code
_entity_poly.pdbx_strand_id
1 'polypeptide(L)'
;MKARLQISRRVAGLAVAAMLACLAAPPSGFAATVPALTVTLSPGAPDSRGDIPYLDVKIVADAVDATAGQPFLRLPLVSSNVQGIADALTGFRATDAKGPLKLTTHDDPADAPAGYRHWAADRTVLGPLVIEYRVPITNALNARGAAPPLELRTEEGGFSGSGGIFLVLPESTKLYRNAVRWNLAAAGPQAIGLSTLGAGDVTSSTPTSADALASTYFMGGNIHHFPDVLPAGGFSAVWQGEPPFDAHALMQWTQTLYGSYLKFFHAPASQPYAVFLRRNPVNAGGGVEIGHSFVGTFDKNTKTEDLKLTLAHEMVHTFVGALSGDDELGLSWYSEGLAVYYQRLLPLRAGVLSPAQYLADLNQTAARYYTDLLNDAPNDQISAKFWADTRIRVLPYDRGAMYFALLNSEIRKASGGKRSLDDLVLAMVERRWHGLPVDTAAWVKLVEHELGSRGKEEFEAMLAGKLVVPAPDSFGPCYTRTTAPLRRYELGFDSVVLTQPSRIVRGLVPGSAADRAGLRNGDIIVKPVPQDAIQADQKATLTFLIRRDGKEFPITYLPRGETVQAY
;
A
#
# COMPACT_ATOMS: atom_id res chain seq x y z
N MET A 1 -28.99 26.98 56.79
CA MET A 1 -29.96 28.05 56.96
C MET A 1 -30.82 28.17 55.72
N LYS A 2 -32.10 28.00 55.91
CA LYS A 2 -33.20 28.02 54.94
C LYS A 2 -33.37 29.42 54.33
N ALA A 3 -33.77 29.52 53.07
CA ALA A 3 -34.94 30.35 52.71
C ALA A 3 -35.37 30.01 51.25
N ARG A 4 -36.60 29.52 51.13
CA ARG A 4 -37.48 29.47 49.94
C ARG A 4 -38.20 30.81 49.83
N LEU A 5 -38.59 31.21 48.60
CA LEU A 5 -39.91 31.88 48.30
C LEU A 5 -40.00 31.91 46.76
N GLN A 6 -40.90 31.22 46.10
CA GLN A 6 -42.34 31.26 45.87
C GLN A 6 -42.85 32.48 45.04
N ILE A 7 -43.20 32.19 43.79
CA ILE A 7 -44.40 32.45 42.96
C ILE A 7 -45.05 33.84 43.04
N SER A 8 -45.29 34.45 41.85
CA SER A 8 -46.64 34.95 41.52
C SER A 8 -46.82 35.12 39.99
N ARG A 9 -47.90 34.53 39.51
CA ARG A 9 -48.53 34.74 38.19
C ARG A 9 -49.25 36.11 38.21
N ARG A 10 -49.22 36.84 37.11
CA ARG A 10 -50.35 37.67 36.64
C ARG A 10 -50.44 37.69 35.13
N VAL A 11 -51.66 37.43 34.66
CA VAL A 11 -52.18 37.48 33.30
C VAL A 11 -52.74 38.84 33.01
N ALA A 12 -52.58 39.37 31.82
CA ALA A 12 -53.44 40.23 31.00
C ALA A 12 -52.54 40.95 29.97
N GLY A 13 -52.80 41.05 28.71
CA GLY A 13 -53.91 41.36 27.91
C GLY A 13 -53.40 41.66 26.52
N LEU A 14 -54.14 41.28 25.47
CA LEU A 14 -53.89 41.44 24.04
C LEU A 14 -53.62 42.92 23.63
N ALA A 15 -52.66 43.07 22.69
CA ALA A 15 -52.74 44.07 21.62
C ALA A 15 -52.05 43.51 20.38
N VAL A 16 -52.84 43.26 19.34
CA VAL A 16 -52.39 42.85 18.00
C VAL A 16 -51.91 44.13 17.29
N ALA A 17 -50.62 44.22 16.98
CA ALA A 17 -50.06 45.16 16.00
C ALA A 17 -49.34 44.33 14.93
N ALA A 18 -49.98 44.24 13.76
CA ALA A 18 -49.40 43.60 12.58
C ALA A 18 -48.29 44.52 12.04
N MET A 19 -47.02 44.20 12.29
CA MET A 19 -45.88 44.70 11.52
C MET A 19 -45.54 43.67 10.44
N LEU A 20 -45.77 44.05 9.18
CA LEU A 20 -45.15 43.40 8.01
C LEU A 20 -43.63 43.56 8.14
N ALA A 21 -42.94 42.56 8.67
CA ALA A 21 -41.51 42.42 8.52
C ALA A 21 -41.24 41.79 7.14
N CYS A 22 -40.77 42.57 6.17
CA CYS A 22 -40.11 42.02 4.97
C CYS A 22 -38.93 41.17 5.44
N LEU A 23 -39.12 39.84 5.44
CA LEU A 23 -38.04 38.86 5.53
C LEU A 23 -37.24 38.99 4.22
N ALA A 24 -36.20 39.84 4.22
CA ALA A 24 -35.14 39.74 3.24
C ALA A 24 -34.51 38.33 3.46
N ALA A 25 -34.75 37.43 2.52
CA ALA A 25 -34.02 36.18 2.45
C ALA A 25 -32.51 36.50 2.46
N PRO A 26 -31.69 35.83 3.27
CA PRO A 26 -30.24 36.02 3.17
C PRO A 26 -29.86 35.70 1.73
N PRO A 27 -28.93 36.45 1.12
CA PRO A 27 -28.44 36.12 -0.21
C PRO A 27 -27.97 34.68 -0.16
N SER A 28 -28.50 33.89 -1.09
CA SER A 28 -28.03 32.52 -1.33
C SER A 28 -26.51 32.60 -1.52
N GLY A 29 -25.75 32.30 -0.49
CA GLY A 29 -24.32 32.21 -0.59
C GLY A 29 -24.04 31.20 -1.70
N PHE A 30 -23.44 31.60 -2.79
CA PHE A 30 -22.91 30.69 -3.79
C PHE A 30 -22.02 29.73 -3.03
N ALA A 31 -22.45 28.47 -2.89
CA ALA A 31 -21.57 27.44 -2.43
C ALA A 31 -20.34 27.51 -3.33
N ALA A 32 -19.19 27.86 -2.75
CA ALA A 32 -17.95 27.96 -3.51
C ALA A 32 -17.76 26.65 -4.26
N THR A 33 -17.76 26.70 -5.59
CA THR A 33 -17.58 25.50 -6.40
C THR A 33 -16.20 24.95 -6.12
N VAL A 34 -16.14 23.66 -5.74
CA VAL A 34 -14.85 22.99 -5.51
C VAL A 34 -14.04 23.03 -6.81
N PRO A 35 -12.81 23.56 -6.80
CA PRO A 35 -11.98 23.69 -8.01
C PRO A 35 -11.62 22.32 -8.58
N ALA A 36 -11.46 22.22 -9.90
CA ALA A 36 -10.95 21.02 -10.54
C ALA A 36 -9.42 21.01 -10.58
N LEU A 37 -8.85 19.80 -10.52
CA LEU A 37 -7.45 19.51 -10.82
C LEU A 37 -7.44 18.38 -11.86
N THR A 38 -7.13 18.71 -13.10
CA THR A 38 -7.21 17.78 -14.23
C THR A 38 -5.81 17.43 -14.71
N VAL A 39 -5.50 16.14 -14.75
CA VAL A 39 -4.30 15.57 -15.36
C VAL A 39 -4.66 14.96 -16.70
N THR A 40 -3.99 15.37 -17.77
CA THR A 40 -4.08 14.73 -19.09
C THR A 40 -2.76 14.04 -19.40
N LEU A 41 -2.83 12.75 -19.75
CA LEU A 41 -1.70 11.90 -20.10
C LEU A 41 -1.72 11.60 -21.59
N SER A 42 -0.62 11.92 -22.29
CA SER A 42 -0.47 11.73 -23.73
C SER A 42 0.83 10.96 -24.01
N PRO A 43 0.79 9.63 -24.16
CA PRO A 43 1.97 8.85 -24.50
C PRO A 43 2.46 9.18 -25.92
N GLY A 44 3.79 9.09 -26.12
CA GLY A 44 4.37 9.10 -27.46
C GLY A 44 4.00 7.82 -28.23
N ALA A 45 4.21 7.84 -29.55
CA ALA A 45 4.08 6.63 -30.36
C ALA A 45 5.10 5.58 -29.93
N PRO A 46 4.74 4.29 -29.89
CA PRO A 46 5.69 3.21 -29.62
C PRO A 46 6.87 3.24 -30.61
N ASP A 47 8.07 2.98 -30.11
CA ASP A 47 9.28 2.86 -30.92
C ASP A 47 9.32 1.51 -31.68
N SER A 48 10.42 1.22 -32.37
CA SER A 48 10.59 -0.02 -33.14
C SER A 48 10.59 -1.30 -32.29
N ARG A 49 10.71 -1.19 -30.97
CA ARG A 49 10.62 -2.31 -30.02
C ARG A 49 9.24 -2.42 -29.38
N GLY A 50 8.34 -1.49 -29.70
CA GLY A 50 7.04 -1.38 -29.07
C GLY A 50 7.06 -0.58 -27.74
N ASP A 51 8.18 0.02 -27.37
CA ASP A 51 8.29 0.79 -26.14
C ASP A 51 7.75 2.22 -26.33
N ILE A 52 6.96 2.72 -25.37
CA ILE A 52 6.54 4.11 -25.32
C ILE A 52 7.69 4.95 -24.74
N PRO A 53 8.30 5.85 -25.54
CA PRO A 53 9.55 6.51 -25.14
C PRO A 53 9.35 7.65 -24.13
N TYR A 54 8.16 8.23 -24.07
CA TYR A 54 7.85 9.37 -23.20
C TYR A 54 6.35 9.50 -22.94
N LEU A 55 6.03 10.30 -21.94
CA LEU A 55 4.69 10.74 -21.61
C LEU A 55 4.65 12.27 -21.58
N ASP A 56 3.82 12.90 -22.41
CA ASP A 56 3.49 14.30 -22.27
C ASP A 56 2.40 14.45 -21.21
N VAL A 57 2.67 15.29 -20.24
CA VAL A 57 1.78 15.55 -19.09
C VAL A 57 1.30 16.99 -19.17
N LYS A 58 -0.02 17.16 -19.10
CA LYS A 58 -0.66 18.46 -18.92
C LYS A 58 -1.52 18.44 -17.66
N ILE A 59 -1.29 19.40 -16.78
CA ILE A 59 -2.06 19.56 -15.55
C ILE A 59 -2.73 20.94 -15.59
N VAL A 60 -4.04 20.95 -15.32
CA VAL A 60 -4.82 22.18 -15.20
C VAL A 60 -5.43 22.23 -13.79
N ALA A 61 -5.07 23.25 -13.03
CA ALA A 61 -5.66 23.53 -11.72
C ALA A 61 -6.46 24.83 -11.78
N ASP A 62 -7.77 24.76 -11.52
CA ASP A 62 -8.65 25.93 -11.57
C ASP A 62 -8.27 27.00 -10.54
N ALA A 63 -7.70 26.60 -9.42
CA ALA A 63 -7.20 27.49 -8.38
C ALA A 63 -6.00 26.88 -7.66
N VAL A 64 -4.98 27.70 -7.42
CA VAL A 64 -3.81 27.36 -6.61
C VAL A 64 -3.50 28.48 -5.62
N ASP A 65 -2.90 28.13 -4.48
CA ASP A 65 -2.32 29.11 -3.56
C ASP A 65 -0.86 29.31 -3.95
N ALA A 66 -0.56 30.40 -4.69
CA ALA A 66 0.78 30.66 -5.16
C ALA A 66 1.11 32.14 -4.99
N THR A 67 1.94 32.44 -3.99
CA THR A 67 2.51 33.76 -3.73
C THR A 67 3.87 33.87 -4.40
N ALA A 68 4.20 35.06 -4.91
CA ALA A 68 5.50 35.34 -5.54
C ALA A 68 6.67 34.88 -4.65
N GLY A 69 7.60 34.12 -5.25
CA GLY A 69 8.80 33.62 -4.58
C GLY A 69 8.58 32.49 -3.56
N GLN A 70 7.34 32.06 -3.34
CA GLN A 70 7.06 30.92 -2.45
C GLN A 70 6.83 29.64 -3.26
N PRO A 71 7.26 28.46 -2.74
CA PRO A 71 6.94 27.17 -3.33
C PRO A 71 5.42 26.98 -3.49
N PHE A 72 4.99 26.44 -4.63
CA PHE A 72 3.59 26.16 -4.91
C PHE A 72 3.34 24.88 -5.71
N LEU A 73 4.40 24.30 -6.25
CA LEU A 73 4.40 23.00 -6.92
C LEU A 73 5.50 22.13 -6.36
N ARG A 74 5.27 20.82 -6.33
CA ARG A 74 6.28 19.85 -5.88
C ARG A 74 6.22 18.54 -6.64
N LEU A 75 7.37 17.85 -6.69
CA LEU A 75 7.51 16.45 -7.13
C LEU A 75 8.47 15.73 -6.19
N PRO A 76 8.15 14.51 -5.69
CA PRO A 76 9.06 13.73 -4.88
C PRO A 76 10.39 13.44 -5.62
N LEU A 77 11.52 13.62 -4.93
CA LEU A 77 12.84 13.19 -5.40
C LEU A 77 13.02 11.68 -5.16
N VAL A 78 12.38 11.17 -4.13
CA VAL A 78 12.31 9.75 -3.79
C VAL A 78 10.92 9.44 -3.24
N SER A 79 10.31 8.38 -3.72
CA SER A 79 9.05 7.86 -3.21
C SER A 79 9.21 6.38 -2.87
N SER A 80 9.05 6.00 -1.58
CA SER A 80 9.17 4.61 -1.11
C SER A 80 10.41 3.86 -1.65
N ASN A 81 11.58 4.45 -1.54
CA ASN A 81 12.86 3.95 -2.11
C ASN A 81 12.95 3.93 -3.65
N VAL A 82 11.96 4.42 -4.37
CA VAL A 82 12.03 4.61 -5.82
C VAL A 82 12.54 6.01 -6.11
N GLN A 83 13.61 6.12 -6.91
CA GLN A 83 14.15 7.40 -7.36
C GLN A 83 13.13 8.08 -8.27
N GLY A 84 12.77 9.33 -7.95
CA GLY A 84 11.95 10.19 -8.78
C GLY A 84 12.65 10.63 -10.06
N ILE A 85 11.92 11.20 -10.97
CA ILE A 85 12.38 11.59 -12.31
C ILE A 85 12.45 13.11 -12.51
N ALA A 86 12.50 13.88 -11.41
CA ALA A 86 12.50 15.35 -11.46
C ALA A 86 13.63 15.93 -12.34
N ASP A 87 14.80 15.29 -12.39
CA ASP A 87 15.94 15.72 -13.22
C ASP A 87 15.76 15.40 -14.72
N ALA A 88 14.87 14.48 -15.05
CA ALA A 88 14.64 14.03 -16.41
C ALA A 88 13.50 14.77 -17.14
N LEU A 89 12.78 15.65 -16.43
CA LEU A 89 11.68 16.42 -17.04
C LEU A 89 12.22 17.36 -18.11
N THR A 90 11.53 17.39 -19.25
CA THR A 90 11.89 18.28 -20.36
C THR A 90 10.71 19.14 -20.78
N GLY A 91 10.97 20.32 -21.36
CA GLY A 91 9.93 21.21 -21.85
C GLY A 91 9.00 21.77 -20.75
N PHE A 92 9.47 21.79 -19.50
CA PHE A 92 8.65 22.24 -18.36
C PHE A 92 8.25 23.70 -18.50
N ARG A 93 6.95 23.95 -18.48
CA ARG A 93 6.39 25.30 -18.50
C ARG A 93 5.14 25.39 -17.65
N ALA A 94 4.94 26.56 -17.06
CA ALA A 94 3.70 26.90 -16.37
C ALA A 94 3.17 28.23 -16.90
N THR A 95 1.85 28.28 -17.08
CA THR A 95 1.14 29.48 -17.54
C THR A 95 -0.12 29.73 -16.72
N ASP A 96 -0.49 30.98 -16.56
CA ASP A 96 -1.74 31.36 -15.92
C ASP A 96 -2.52 32.40 -16.81
N ALA A 97 -3.54 33.02 -16.29
CA ALA A 97 -4.35 33.99 -17.03
C ALA A 97 -3.53 35.21 -17.58
N LYS A 98 -2.35 35.49 -17.00
CA LYS A 98 -1.44 36.55 -17.47
C LYS A 98 -0.34 36.05 -18.43
N GLY A 99 -0.29 34.75 -18.71
CA GLY A 99 0.71 34.15 -19.58
C GLY A 99 1.82 33.40 -18.81
N PRO A 100 2.99 33.17 -19.44
CA PRO A 100 4.05 32.37 -18.87
C PRO A 100 4.54 32.87 -17.50
N LEU A 101 4.86 31.93 -16.63
CA LEU A 101 5.50 32.14 -15.33
C LEU A 101 6.99 31.87 -15.45
N LYS A 102 7.83 32.71 -14.86
CA LYS A 102 9.24 32.40 -14.66
C LYS A 102 9.34 31.58 -13.36
N LEU A 103 9.93 30.41 -13.46
CA LEU A 103 10.04 29.49 -12.35
C LEU A 103 11.47 29.34 -11.87
N THR A 104 11.64 29.26 -10.56
CA THR A 104 12.87 28.80 -9.90
C THR A 104 12.60 27.50 -9.20
N THR A 105 13.61 26.64 -9.09
CA THR A 105 13.51 25.35 -8.40
C THR A 105 14.48 25.30 -7.23
N HIS A 106 14.10 24.58 -6.19
CA HIS A 106 15.01 24.14 -5.15
C HIS A 106 14.65 22.73 -4.71
N ASP A 107 15.62 21.97 -4.27
CA ASP A 107 15.44 20.63 -3.75
C ASP A 107 15.56 20.66 -2.23
N ASP A 108 14.78 19.82 -1.55
CA ASP A 108 14.96 19.56 -0.13
C ASP A 108 16.36 18.96 0.13
N PRO A 109 16.89 19.10 1.34
CA PRO A 109 18.16 18.48 1.72
C PRO A 109 18.17 16.97 1.41
N ALA A 110 19.31 16.46 0.96
CA ALA A 110 19.45 15.06 0.53
C ALA A 110 19.20 14.03 1.65
N ASP A 111 19.27 14.44 2.90
CA ASP A 111 19.00 13.65 4.10
C ASP A 111 17.55 13.81 4.62
N ALA A 112 16.72 14.60 3.95
CA ALA A 112 15.31 14.71 4.29
C ALA A 112 14.59 13.36 4.14
N PRO A 113 13.75 12.93 5.09
CA PRO A 113 13.05 11.65 5.05
C PRO A 113 12.15 11.49 3.80
N ALA A 114 11.56 12.60 3.34
CA ALA A 114 10.79 12.70 2.10
C ALA A 114 11.21 13.98 1.40
N GLY A 115 12.20 13.88 0.51
CA GLY A 115 12.72 15.04 -0.24
C GLY A 115 11.87 15.32 -1.47
N TYR A 116 11.63 16.60 -1.72
CA TYR A 116 10.89 17.09 -2.88
C TYR A 116 11.73 18.08 -3.68
N ARG A 117 11.49 18.14 -4.99
CA ARG A 117 11.78 19.33 -5.79
C ARG A 117 10.58 20.24 -5.74
N HIS A 118 10.83 21.52 -5.43
CA HIS A 118 9.83 22.56 -5.37
C HIS A 118 10.01 23.56 -6.49
N TRP A 119 8.91 24.16 -6.95
CA TRP A 119 8.90 25.27 -7.91
C TRP A 119 8.24 26.48 -7.29
N ALA A 120 8.88 27.65 -7.45
CA ALA A 120 8.37 28.96 -7.06
C ALA A 120 8.25 29.85 -8.28
N ALA A 121 7.17 30.64 -8.36
CA ALA A 121 6.95 31.59 -9.45
C ALA A 121 7.47 32.99 -9.08
N ASP A 122 7.93 33.74 -10.07
CA ASP A 122 8.39 35.12 -9.92
C ASP A 122 7.26 36.12 -9.53
N ARG A 123 6.02 35.70 -9.71
CA ARG A 123 4.82 36.47 -9.34
C ARG A 123 3.70 35.58 -8.84
N THR A 124 2.73 36.20 -8.17
CA THR A 124 1.48 35.52 -7.76
C THR A 124 0.74 34.97 -8.98
N VAL A 125 0.30 33.71 -8.90
CA VAL A 125 -0.50 33.05 -9.92
C VAL A 125 -1.92 33.60 -9.92
N LEU A 126 -2.47 33.84 -11.09
CA LEU A 126 -3.81 34.41 -11.28
C LEU A 126 -4.67 33.55 -12.20
N GLY A 127 -5.82 33.12 -11.68
CA GLY A 127 -6.75 32.27 -12.42
C GLY A 127 -6.24 30.81 -12.55
N PRO A 128 -6.74 30.06 -13.54
CA PRO A 128 -6.30 28.70 -13.75
C PRO A 128 -4.81 28.59 -14.07
N LEU A 129 -4.15 27.64 -13.44
CA LEU A 129 -2.75 27.28 -13.70
C LEU A 129 -2.71 26.12 -14.69
N VAL A 130 -1.93 26.25 -15.75
CA VAL A 130 -1.62 25.18 -16.71
C VAL A 130 -0.15 24.84 -16.61
N ILE A 131 0.16 23.58 -16.37
CA ILE A 131 1.53 23.04 -16.30
C ILE A 131 1.66 22.00 -17.42
N GLU A 132 2.73 22.07 -18.20
CA GLU A 132 3.01 21.12 -19.28
C GLU A 132 4.48 20.76 -19.26
N TYR A 133 4.77 19.46 -19.46
CA TYR A 133 6.13 18.92 -19.52
C TYR A 133 6.12 17.52 -20.13
N ARG A 134 7.30 17.05 -20.52
CA ARG A 134 7.53 15.69 -21.00
C ARG A 134 8.34 14.90 -20.01
N VAL A 135 7.94 13.65 -19.80
CA VAL A 135 8.57 12.66 -18.94
C VAL A 135 9.14 11.54 -19.82
N PRO A 136 10.45 11.27 -19.82
CA PRO A 136 11.01 10.10 -20.52
C PRO A 136 10.67 8.81 -19.78
N ILE A 137 10.45 7.72 -20.51
CA ILE A 137 10.26 6.38 -19.96
C ILE A 137 11.46 5.51 -20.40
N THR A 138 12.25 5.03 -19.44
CA THR A 138 13.53 4.39 -19.75
C THR A 138 13.65 2.92 -19.33
N ASN A 139 12.72 2.36 -18.60
CA ASN A 139 12.83 1.02 -17.99
C ASN A 139 14.07 0.81 -17.10
N ALA A 140 14.76 1.88 -16.72
CA ALA A 140 15.85 1.80 -15.78
C ALA A 140 15.35 1.31 -14.41
N LEU A 141 16.20 0.57 -13.69
CA LEU A 141 15.90 0.18 -12.31
C LEU A 141 16.18 1.36 -11.40
N ASN A 142 15.12 2.03 -10.98
CA ASN A 142 15.20 3.24 -10.17
C ASN A 142 15.09 2.97 -8.66
N ALA A 143 15.06 1.69 -8.24
CA ALA A 143 14.97 1.33 -6.83
C ALA A 143 16.32 1.45 -6.12
N ARG A 144 16.33 2.13 -4.98
CA ARG A 144 17.51 2.28 -4.11
C ARG A 144 17.73 1.05 -3.20
N GLY A 145 16.78 0.11 -3.18
CA GLY A 145 16.76 -1.09 -2.33
C GLY A 145 15.48 -1.87 -2.55
N ALA A 146 14.95 -2.48 -1.50
CA ALA A 146 13.58 -3.01 -1.52
C ALA A 146 12.62 -1.84 -1.74
N ALA A 147 11.77 -1.94 -2.76
CA ALA A 147 10.87 -0.88 -3.17
C ALA A 147 9.63 -1.46 -3.83
N PRO A 148 8.46 -0.83 -3.65
CA PRO A 148 7.24 -1.18 -4.38
C PRO A 148 7.39 -0.81 -5.87
N PRO A 149 6.57 -1.42 -6.76
CA PRO A 149 6.64 -1.20 -8.21
C PRO A 149 5.99 0.13 -8.64
N LEU A 150 6.53 1.27 -8.22
CA LEU A 150 5.98 2.60 -8.48
C LEU A 150 6.56 3.30 -9.71
N GLU A 151 7.77 2.92 -10.14
CA GLU A 151 8.51 3.57 -11.23
C GLU A 151 7.73 3.57 -12.54
N LEU A 152 7.96 4.59 -13.38
CA LEU A 152 7.37 4.68 -14.71
C LEU A 152 8.08 3.69 -15.64
N ARG A 153 7.32 2.79 -16.28
CA ARG A 153 7.83 1.74 -17.16
C ARG A 153 6.99 1.61 -18.43
N THR A 154 7.60 1.03 -19.47
CA THR A 154 6.94 0.70 -20.72
C THR A 154 7.18 -0.76 -21.09
N GLU A 155 6.22 -1.38 -21.75
CA GLU A 155 6.32 -2.73 -22.33
C GLU A 155 5.21 -2.90 -23.38
N GLU A 156 5.58 -3.38 -24.58
CA GLU A 156 4.66 -3.80 -25.66
C GLU A 156 3.54 -2.79 -25.99
N GLY A 157 3.89 -1.50 -26.10
CA GLY A 157 2.94 -0.44 -26.45
C GLY A 157 2.12 0.10 -25.27
N GLY A 158 2.37 -0.39 -24.06
CA GLY A 158 1.80 0.11 -22.82
C GLY A 158 2.80 0.87 -21.96
N PHE A 159 2.30 1.70 -21.04
CA PHE A 159 3.08 2.31 -19.96
C PHE A 159 2.34 2.19 -18.64
N SER A 160 3.08 2.23 -17.53
CA SER A 160 2.51 2.26 -16.18
C SER A 160 3.42 2.96 -15.18
N GLY A 161 2.84 3.52 -14.13
CA GLY A 161 3.57 4.15 -13.03
C GLY A 161 2.67 4.87 -12.03
N SER A 162 3.20 5.13 -10.85
CA SER A 162 2.53 5.94 -9.82
C SER A 162 2.67 7.42 -10.11
N GLY A 163 1.61 8.20 -9.88
CA GLY A 163 1.62 9.66 -10.03
C GLY A 163 2.70 10.33 -9.18
N GLY A 164 3.01 9.81 -8.00
CA GLY A 164 4.07 10.31 -7.13
C GLY A 164 5.48 10.24 -7.73
N ILE A 165 5.66 9.52 -8.82
CA ILE A 165 6.94 9.46 -9.53
C ILE A 165 7.07 10.56 -10.59
N PHE A 166 5.97 10.97 -11.24
CA PHE A 166 6.05 11.82 -12.42
C PHE A 166 5.08 13.01 -12.47
N LEU A 167 4.12 13.15 -11.54
CA LEU A 167 3.20 14.27 -11.53
C LEU A 167 3.71 15.42 -10.66
N VAL A 168 3.95 16.58 -11.28
CA VAL A 168 4.24 17.84 -10.57
C VAL A 168 2.94 18.46 -10.11
N LEU A 169 2.65 18.36 -8.83
CA LEU A 169 1.34 18.70 -8.25
C LEU A 169 1.38 19.99 -7.43
N PRO A 170 0.23 20.69 -7.29
CA PRO A 170 0.12 21.83 -6.39
C PRO A 170 0.46 21.46 -4.94
N GLU A 171 1.32 22.25 -4.32
CA GLU A 171 1.60 22.20 -2.88
C GLU A 171 0.55 23.05 -2.15
N SER A 172 -0.58 22.45 -1.83
CA SER A 172 -1.76 23.15 -1.32
C SER A 172 -2.60 22.26 -0.41
N THR A 173 -3.22 22.88 0.58
CA THR A 173 -4.24 22.23 1.42
C THR A 173 -5.65 22.25 0.81
N LYS A 174 -5.80 22.84 -0.39
CA LYS A 174 -7.09 22.86 -1.09
C LYS A 174 -7.55 21.47 -1.46
N LEU A 175 -8.85 21.26 -1.40
CA LEU A 175 -9.51 20.10 -1.96
C LEU A 175 -9.91 20.37 -3.41
N TYR A 176 -9.71 19.38 -4.27
CA TYR A 176 -10.02 19.44 -5.70
C TYR A 176 -10.95 18.30 -6.10
N ARG A 177 -11.74 18.52 -7.14
CA ARG A 177 -12.28 17.44 -7.96
C ARG A 177 -11.16 16.96 -8.88
N ASN A 178 -10.47 15.91 -8.46
CA ASN A 178 -9.38 15.33 -9.23
C ASN A 178 -9.93 14.62 -10.47
N ALA A 179 -9.34 14.89 -11.63
CA ALA A 179 -9.75 14.30 -12.90
C ALA A 179 -8.55 13.78 -13.69
N VAL A 180 -8.73 12.61 -14.31
CA VAL A 180 -7.78 12.02 -15.25
C VAL A 180 -8.39 12.04 -16.64
N ARG A 181 -7.60 12.43 -17.64
CA ARG A 181 -7.94 12.43 -19.05
C ARG A 181 -6.85 11.73 -19.84
N TRP A 182 -7.25 11.00 -20.85
CA TRP A 182 -6.34 10.20 -21.66
C TRP A 182 -6.36 10.68 -23.12
N ASN A 183 -5.19 11.03 -23.64
CA ASN A 183 -5.01 11.29 -25.06
C ASN A 183 -4.12 10.18 -25.64
N LEU A 184 -4.71 9.04 -25.94
CA LEU A 184 -4.02 7.81 -26.31
C LEU A 184 -3.84 7.61 -27.83
N ALA A 185 -4.22 8.58 -28.65
CA ALA A 185 -4.23 8.45 -30.12
C ALA A 185 -2.87 7.98 -30.69
N ALA A 186 -1.75 8.45 -30.12
CA ALA A 186 -0.41 8.07 -30.57
C ALA A 186 -0.02 6.62 -30.20
N ALA A 187 -0.64 6.05 -29.18
CA ALA A 187 -0.40 4.66 -28.76
C ALA A 187 -1.18 3.63 -29.60
N GLY A 188 -2.09 4.08 -30.47
CA GLY A 188 -2.84 3.23 -31.38
C GLY A 188 -4.35 3.19 -31.14
N PRO A 189 -5.12 2.62 -32.07
CA PRO A 189 -6.58 2.69 -32.06
C PRO A 189 -7.23 1.81 -30.97
N GLN A 190 -6.52 0.85 -30.42
CA GLN A 190 -6.98 -0.04 -29.35
C GLN A 190 -6.47 0.38 -27.97
N ALA A 191 -5.75 1.51 -27.90
CA ALA A 191 -5.19 1.97 -26.66
C ALA A 191 -6.29 2.34 -25.67
N ILE A 192 -6.16 1.86 -24.44
CA ILE A 192 -7.05 2.14 -23.32
C ILE A 192 -6.25 2.70 -22.15
N GLY A 193 -6.93 3.31 -21.18
CA GLY A 193 -6.31 3.79 -19.95
C GLY A 193 -7.15 3.41 -18.72
N LEU A 194 -6.47 2.95 -17.70
CA LEU A 194 -7.03 2.71 -16.37
C LEU A 194 -6.18 3.43 -15.34
N SER A 195 -6.83 4.07 -14.39
CA SER A 195 -6.20 4.61 -13.19
C SER A 195 -6.88 4.04 -11.94
N THR A 196 -6.28 4.19 -10.79
CA THR A 196 -6.91 3.86 -9.50
C THR A 196 -8.26 4.57 -9.31
N LEU A 197 -8.47 5.71 -9.97
CA LEU A 197 -9.74 6.45 -9.95
C LEU A 197 -10.82 5.83 -10.85
N GLY A 198 -10.44 5.00 -11.83
CA GLY A 198 -11.36 4.34 -12.75
C GLY A 198 -10.83 4.22 -14.17
N ALA A 199 -11.64 3.61 -15.05
CA ALA A 199 -11.34 3.37 -16.46
C ALA A 199 -11.63 4.61 -17.34
N GLY A 200 -10.76 4.85 -18.31
CA GLY A 200 -10.89 5.97 -19.25
C GLY A 200 -10.86 7.34 -18.55
N ASP A 201 -11.54 8.30 -19.15
CA ASP A 201 -11.70 9.64 -18.58
C ASP A 201 -12.57 9.60 -17.32
N VAL A 202 -12.00 10.00 -16.20
CA VAL A 202 -12.68 9.93 -14.91
C VAL A 202 -12.52 11.23 -14.12
N THR A 203 -13.52 11.54 -13.28
CA THR A 203 -13.48 12.65 -12.33
C THR A 203 -13.96 12.14 -10.98
N SER A 204 -13.21 12.45 -9.92
CA SER A 204 -13.56 12.01 -8.56
C SER A 204 -14.93 12.58 -8.13
N SER A 205 -15.77 11.74 -7.56
CA SER A 205 -17.07 12.17 -7.00
C SER A 205 -16.89 12.99 -5.72
N THR A 206 -15.88 12.63 -4.91
CA THR A 206 -15.54 13.30 -3.66
C THR A 206 -14.31 14.18 -3.85
N PRO A 207 -14.33 15.44 -3.39
CA PRO A 207 -13.14 16.29 -3.38
C PRO A 207 -12.06 15.72 -2.47
N THR A 208 -10.81 15.71 -2.97
CA THR A 208 -9.62 15.25 -2.23
C THR A 208 -8.44 16.20 -2.47
N SER A 209 -7.36 16.08 -1.73
CA SER A 209 -6.14 16.86 -1.95
C SER A 209 -5.50 16.54 -3.31
N ALA A 210 -4.59 17.38 -3.77
CA ALA A 210 -3.77 17.09 -4.95
C ALA A 210 -2.93 15.80 -4.77
N ASP A 211 -2.51 15.49 -3.54
CA ASP A 211 -1.72 14.29 -3.22
C ASP A 211 -2.47 12.98 -3.51
N ALA A 212 -3.79 13.00 -3.61
CA ALA A 212 -4.54 11.84 -4.08
C ALA A 212 -4.15 11.41 -5.50
N LEU A 213 -3.73 12.36 -6.37
CA LEU A 213 -3.18 12.02 -7.69
C LEU A 213 -1.75 11.47 -7.61
N ALA A 214 -0.95 11.88 -6.62
CA ALA A 214 0.35 11.26 -6.35
C ALA A 214 0.19 9.78 -5.93
N SER A 215 -0.85 9.49 -5.15
CA SER A 215 -1.23 8.14 -4.72
C SER A 215 -2.12 7.40 -5.75
N THR A 216 -2.19 7.87 -6.99
CA THR A 216 -2.91 7.20 -8.08
C THR A 216 -1.92 6.43 -8.94
N TYR A 217 -2.25 5.18 -9.26
CA TYR A 217 -1.53 4.42 -10.26
C TYR A 217 -2.18 4.55 -11.63
N PHE A 218 -1.37 4.59 -12.67
CA PHE A 218 -1.79 4.76 -14.06
C PHE A 218 -1.22 3.63 -14.91
N MET A 219 -2.04 3.05 -15.78
CA MET A 219 -1.59 2.15 -16.84
C MET A 219 -2.40 2.47 -18.10
N GLY A 220 -1.71 2.63 -19.23
CA GLY A 220 -2.38 2.99 -20.48
C GLY A 220 -1.55 2.64 -21.70
N GLY A 221 -2.19 2.69 -22.87
CA GLY A 221 -1.63 2.29 -24.15
C GLY A 221 -2.26 1.00 -24.67
N ASN A 222 -1.51 0.23 -25.46
CA ASN A 222 -1.94 -1.09 -25.92
C ASN A 222 -1.71 -2.10 -24.79
N ILE A 223 -2.71 -2.28 -23.94
CA ILE A 223 -2.66 -3.12 -22.72
C ILE A 223 -3.83 -4.09 -22.71
N HIS A 224 -3.63 -5.24 -22.08
CA HIS A 224 -4.70 -6.21 -21.87
C HIS A 224 -5.61 -5.78 -20.72
N HIS A 225 -6.85 -6.26 -20.73
CA HIS A 225 -7.81 -5.92 -19.69
C HIS A 225 -8.81 -7.04 -19.39
N PHE A 226 -9.41 -6.96 -18.22
CA PHE A 226 -10.52 -7.80 -17.76
C PHE A 226 -11.46 -6.97 -16.85
N PRO A 227 -12.79 -7.08 -16.98
CA PRO A 227 -13.53 -7.84 -18.01
C PRO A 227 -13.43 -7.21 -19.40
N ASP A 228 -14.04 -7.85 -20.42
CA ASP A 228 -14.02 -7.39 -21.82
C ASP A 228 -14.51 -5.94 -22.00
N VAL A 229 -15.39 -5.49 -21.12
CA VAL A 229 -15.82 -4.09 -21.02
C VAL A 229 -15.53 -3.62 -19.61
N LEU A 230 -14.58 -2.67 -19.50
CA LEU A 230 -14.23 -2.09 -18.20
C LEU A 230 -15.41 -1.31 -17.61
N PRO A 231 -15.87 -1.63 -16.39
CA PRO A 231 -17.00 -0.96 -15.79
C PRO A 231 -16.61 0.40 -15.20
N ALA A 232 -17.57 1.29 -15.03
CA ALA A 232 -17.39 2.56 -14.33
C ALA A 232 -17.16 2.40 -12.80
N GLY A 233 -17.41 1.23 -12.25
CA GLY A 233 -17.20 0.86 -10.85
C GLY A 233 -17.16 -0.66 -10.68
N GLY A 234 -16.83 -1.15 -9.49
CA GLY A 234 -16.60 -2.56 -9.25
C GLY A 234 -15.21 -3.01 -9.69
N PHE A 235 -15.06 -4.27 -10.09
CA PHE A 235 -13.76 -4.87 -10.40
C PHE A 235 -13.29 -4.55 -11.81
N SER A 236 -12.02 -4.13 -11.93
CA SER A 236 -11.29 -3.93 -13.20
C SER A 236 -9.87 -4.44 -13.06
N ALA A 237 -9.32 -4.99 -14.13
CA ALA A 237 -7.91 -5.38 -14.17
C ALA A 237 -7.29 -5.02 -15.52
N VAL A 238 -6.03 -4.63 -15.52
CA VAL A 238 -5.21 -4.39 -16.71
C VAL A 238 -3.80 -4.94 -16.52
N TRP A 239 -3.16 -5.34 -17.63
CA TRP A 239 -1.77 -5.76 -17.54
C TRP A 239 -0.99 -5.43 -18.82
N GLN A 240 0.34 -5.28 -18.64
CA GLN A 240 1.30 -5.06 -19.72
C GLN A 240 2.05 -6.35 -20.04
N GLY A 241 2.32 -6.57 -21.31
CA GLY A 241 3.08 -7.72 -21.79
C GLY A 241 2.37 -9.06 -21.62
N GLU A 242 3.11 -10.14 -21.89
CA GLU A 242 2.60 -11.51 -21.82
C GLU A 242 3.07 -12.19 -20.52
N PRO A 243 2.18 -12.38 -19.52
CA PRO A 243 2.50 -13.16 -18.34
C PRO A 243 2.72 -14.64 -18.67
N PRO A 244 3.56 -15.38 -17.91
CA PRO A 244 3.77 -16.82 -18.13
C PRO A 244 2.60 -17.69 -17.60
N PHE A 245 1.47 -17.08 -17.26
CA PHE A 245 0.28 -17.71 -16.70
C PHE A 245 -0.99 -17.14 -17.37
N ASP A 246 -2.11 -17.84 -17.21
CA ASP A 246 -3.41 -17.36 -17.69
C ASP A 246 -3.90 -16.19 -16.82
N ALA A 247 -3.66 -14.96 -17.30
CA ALA A 247 -4.07 -13.74 -16.61
C ALA A 247 -5.59 -13.58 -16.57
N HIS A 248 -6.32 -13.99 -17.60
CA HIS A 248 -7.79 -13.94 -17.60
C HIS A 248 -8.38 -14.84 -16.52
N ALA A 249 -7.91 -16.09 -16.43
CA ALA A 249 -8.36 -17.00 -15.38
C ALA A 249 -8.01 -16.49 -13.96
N LEU A 250 -6.82 -15.88 -13.79
CA LEU A 250 -6.45 -15.26 -12.52
C LEU A 250 -7.35 -14.08 -12.18
N MET A 251 -7.66 -13.20 -13.14
CA MET A 251 -8.53 -12.04 -12.89
C MET A 251 -9.99 -12.46 -12.64
N GLN A 252 -10.48 -13.51 -13.30
CA GLN A 252 -11.79 -14.08 -13.00
C GLN A 252 -11.86 -14.64 -11.57
N TRP A 253 -10.82 -15.35 -11.14
CA TRP A 253 -10.68 -15.80 -9.75
C TRP A 253 -10.69 -14.63 -8.77
N THR A 254 -9.93 -13.57 -9.08
CA THR A 254 -9.81 -12.36 -8.25
C THR A 254 -11.14 -11.61 -8.16
N GLN A 255 -11.88 -11.49 -9.28
CA GLN A 255 -13.22 -10.88 -9.28
C GLN A 255 -14.21 -11.67 -8.41
N THR A 256 -14.15 -13.01 -8.47
CA THR A 256 -14.99 -13.88 -7.63
C THR A 256 -14.69 -13.66 -6.15
N LEU A 257 -13.40 -13.58 -5.81
CA LEU A 257 -12.95 -13.30 -4.44
C LEU A 257 -13.40 -11.90 -4.00
N TYR A 258 -13.24 -10.88 -4.86
CA TYR A 258 -13.67 -9.52 -4.57
C TYR A 258 -15.17 -9.44 -4.24
N GLY A 259 -16.01 -10.14 -5.02
CA GLY A 259 -17.44 -10.25 -4.72
C GLY A 259 -17.74 -10.89 -3.35
N SER A 260 -16.90 -11.81 -2.90
CA SER A 260 -17.00 -12.41 -1.57
C SER A 260 -16.55 -11.46 -0.46
N TYR A 261 -15.51 -10.65 -0.71
CA TYR A 261 -15.05 -9.61 0.21
C TYR A 261 -16.08 -8.50 0.38
N LEU A 262 -16.69 -8.02 -0.71
CA LEU A 262 -17.78 -7.04 -0.64
C LEU A 262 -18.91 -7.52 0.28
N LYS A 263 -19.29 -8.80 0.17
CA LYS A 263 -20.33 -9.39 1.04
C LYS A 263 -19.88 -9.48 2.49
N PHE A 264 -18.64 -9.94 2.72
CA PHE A 264 -18.09 -10.11 4.06
C PHE A 264 -17.95 -8.78 4.80
N PHE A 265 -17.42 -7.76 4.13
CA PHE A 265 -17.22 -6.43 4.71
C PHE A 265 -18.44 -5.50 4.59
N HIS A 266 -19.59 -5.99 4.13
CA HIS A 266 -20.82 -5.24 3.92
C HIS A 266 -20.65 -4.00 3.00
N ALA A 267 -19.72 -4.05 2.07
CA ALA A 267 -19.40 -2.95 1.17
C ALA A 267 -20.36 -2.91 -0.04
N PRO A 268 -20.61 -1.73 -0.63
CA PRO A 268 -21.49 -1.62 -1.79
C PRO A 268 -20.86 -2.30 -3.02
N ALA A 269 -21.71 -2.96 -3.83
CA ALA A 269 -21.27 -3.67 -5.05
C ALA A 269 -20.59 -2.75 -6.09
N SER A 270 -20.85 -1.45 -6.04
CA SER A 270 -20.25 -0.45 -6.91
C SER A 270 -18.88 0.05 -6.43
N GLN A 271 -18.39 -0.39 -5.27
CA GLN A 271 -17.06 0.01 -4.80
C GLN A 271 -16.01 -0.39 -5.85
N PRO A 272 -15.17 0.56 -6.32
CA PRO A 272 -14.16 0.22 -7.31
C PRO A 272 -13.01 -0.58 -6.69
N TYR A 273 -12.46 -1.51 -7.46
CA TYR A 273 -11.19 -2.16 -7.17
C TYR A 273 -10.46 -2.47 -8.47
N ALA A 274 -9.22 -2.02 -8.58
CA ALA A 274 -8.42 -2.21 -9.79
C ALA A 274 -7.19 -3.09 -9.52
N VAL A 275 -6.87 -3.97 -10.47
CA VAL A 275 -5.62 -4.74 -10.46
C VAL A 275 -4.78 -4.31 -11.65
N PHE A 276 -3.53 -3.96 -11.38
CA PHE A 276 -2.52 -3.64 -12.37
C PHE A 276 -1.40 -4.68 -12.30
N LEU A 277 -1.13 -5.40 -13.41
CA LEU A 277 -0.01 -6.33 -13.46
C LEU A 277 1.02 -5.88 -14.49
N ARG A 278 2.29 -5.96 -14.12
CA ARG A 278 3.41 -5.63 -15.02
C ARG A 278 4.63 -6.49 -14.75
N ARG A 279 5.49 -6.60 -15.73
CA ARG A 279 6.75 -7.31 -15.58
C ARG A 279 7.72 -6.53 -14.67
N ASN A 280 8.33 -7.25 -13.73
CA ASN A 280 9.45 -6.71 -12.94
C ASN A 280 10.51 -7.82 -12.73
N PRO A 281 11.68 -7.70 -13.36
CA PRO A 281 12.70 -8.75 -13.29
C PRO A 281 13.44 -8.80 -11.95
N VAL A 282 13.22 -7.84 -11.06
CA VAL A 282 13.96 -7.73 -9.78
C VAL A 282 13.12 -8.18 -8.59
N ASN A 283 11.83 -7.88 -8.60
CA ASN A 283 10.92 -8.19 -7.49
C ASN A 283 9.60 -8.71 -8.06
N ALA A 284 9.65 -9.87 -8.71
CA ALA A 284 8.49 -10.55 -9.25
C ALA A 284 7.69 -11.25 -8.15
N GLY A 285 6.36 -11.32 -8.31
CA GLY A 285 5.44 -11.93 -7.34
C GLY A 285 5.08 -11.03 -6.15
N GLY A 286 5.73 -9.87 -6.02
CA GLY A 286 5.37 -8.85 -5.05
C GLY A 286 4.41 -7.82 -5.62
N GLY A 287 3.98 -6.88 -4.77
CA GLY A 287 3.10 -5.80 -5.17
C GLY A 287 2.95 -4.73 -4.11
N VAL A 288 2.00 -3.84 -4.32
CA VAL A 288 1.64 -2.78 -3.39
C VAL A 288 0.17 -2.43 -3.55
N GLU A 289 -0.51 -2.21 -2.43
CA GLU A 289 -1.82 -1.57 -2.41
C GLU A 289 -1.67 -0.07 -2.64
N ILE A 290 -2.47 0.50 -3.53
CA ILE A 290 -2.55 1.95 -3.78
C ILE A 290 -4.02 2.35 -3.89
N GLY A 291 -4.56 2.92 -2.83
CA GLY A 291 -5.97 3.26 -2.76
C GLY A 291 -6.85 2.00 -2.86
N HIS A 292 -7.84 1.99 -3.73
CA HIS A 292 -8.67 0.81 -4.00
C HIS A 292 -8.10 -0.02 -5.15
N SER A 293 -6.80 -0.34 -5.10
CA SER A 293 -6.14 -1.11 -6.17
C SER A 293 -4.91 -1.86 -5.68
N PHE A 294 -4.53 -2.85 -6.45
CA PHE A 294 -3.29 -3.59 -6.27
C PHE A 294 -2.42 -3.50 -7.52
N VAL A 295 -1.16 -3.13 -7.35
CA VAL A 295 -0.14 -3.17 -8.40
C VAL A 295 0.73 -4.38 -8.15
N GLY A 296 0.54 -5.44 -8.93
CA GLY A 296 1.31 -6.67 -8.84
C GLY A 296 2.38 -6.79 -9.92
N THR A 297 3.39 -7.59 -9.63
CA THR A 297 4.52 -7.80 -10.54
C THR A 297 4.71 -9.27 -10.87
N PHE A 298 5.19 -9.55 -12.07
CA PHE A 298 5.54 -10.89 -12.51
C PHE A 298 6.87 -10.93 -13.28
N ASP A 299 7.47 -12.10 -13.39
CA ASP A 299 8.55 -12.43 -14.31
C ASP A 299 8.25 -13.75 -15.04
N LYS A 300 9.20 -14.23 -15.81
CA LYS A 300 9.05 -15.51 -16.57
C LYS A 300 8.88 -16.76 -15.70
N ASN A 301 9.13 -16.69 -14.40
CA ASN A 301 9.05 -17.80 -13.46
C ASN A 301 7.82 -17.71 -12.54
N THR A 302 7.11 -16.59 -12.55
CA THR A 302 5.94 -16.36 -11.70
C THR A 302 4.83 -17.33 -12.05
N LYS A 303 4.26 -17.96 -11.02
CA LYS A 303 3.12 -18.88 -11.16
C LYS A 303 1.84 -18.22 -10.67
N THR A 304 0.71 -18.63 -11.22
CA THR A 304 -0.61 -18.17 -10.78
C THR A 304 -0.80 -18.29 -9.28
N GLU A 305 -0.35 -19.41 -8.70
CA GLU A 305 -0.53 -19.70 -7.27
C GLU A 305 0.23 -18.74 -6.37
N ASP A 306 1.37 -18.22 -6.83
CA ASP A 306 2.18 -17.24 -6.07
C ASP A 306 1.45 -15.89 -5.96
N LEU A 307 0.61 -15.54 -6.94
CA LEU A 307 -0.13 -14.28 -6.97
C LEU A 307 -1.47 -14.33 -6.23
N LYS A 308 -2.13 -15.50 -6.15
CA LYS A 308 -3.46 -15.60 -5.55
C LYS A 308 -3.52 -15.13 -4.09
N LEU A 309 -2.58 -15.58 -3.26
CA LEU A 309 -2.55 -15.18 -1.86
C LEU A 309 -2.13 -13.72 -1.70
N THR A 310 -1.20 -13.23 -2.53
CA THR A 310 -0.84 -11.81 -2.56
C THR A 310 -2.04 -10.94 -2.94
N LEU A 311 -2.79 -11.29 -3.99
CA LEU A 311 -4.02 -10.59 -4.38
C LEU A 311 -5.07 -10.60 -3.26
N ALA A 312 -5.22 -11.73 -2.58
CA ALA A 312 -6.14 -11.84 -1.45
C ALA A 312 -5.69 -10.99 -0.26
N HIS A 313 -4.39 -10.92 0.03
CA HIS A 313 -3.79 -10.10 1.07
C HIS A 313 -4.05 -8.60 0.83
N GLU A 314 -3.63 -8.10 -0.32
CA GLU A 314 -3.72 -6.68 -0.66
C GLU A 314 -5.18 -6.20 -0.74
N MET A 315 -6.08 -7.08 -1.16
CA MET A 315 -7.51 -6.79 -1.17
C MET A 315 -8.08 -6.56 0.24
N VAL A 316 -7.55 -7.19 1.28
CA VAL A 316 -7.99 -6.95 2.67
C VAL A 316 -7.74 -5.51 3.07
N HIS A 317 -6.59 -4.93 2.69
CA HIS A 317 -6.23 -3.55 3.04
C HIS A 317 -7.26 -2.53 2.54
N THR A 318 -7.87 -2.77 1.38
CA THR A 318 -8.94 -1.93 0.83
C THR A 318 -10.12 -1.75 1.82
N PHE A 319 -10.45 -2.78 2.59
CA PHE A 319 -11.58 -2.77 3.52
C PHE A 319 -11.15 -2.41 4.95
N VAL A 320 -10.11 -3.07 5.44
CA VAL A 320 -9.66 -2.93 6.83
C VAL A 320 -8.94 -1.59 7.06
N GLY A 321 -8.04 -1.19 6.17
CA GLY A 321 -7.20 -0.01 6.32
C GLY A 321 -6.20 -0.12 7.47
N ALA A 322 -5.55 1.00 7.79
CA ALA A 322 -4.60 1.12 8.89
C ALA A 322 -5.23 1.75 10.13
N LEU A 323 -4.63 1.52 11.30
CA LEU A 323 -4.95 2.29 12.51
C LEU A 323 -4.37 3.71 12.40
N SER A 324 -5.11 4.68 12.94
CA SER A 324 -4.66 6.06 13.05
C SER A 324 -3.64 6.19 14.20
N GLY A 325 -2.54 6.90 13.97
CA GLY A 325 -1.49 7.18 14.94
C GLY A 325 -0.23 7.70 14.26
N ASP A 326 0.72 8.21 15.06
CA ASP A 326 1.95 8.82 14.54
C ASP A 326 3.03 7.78 14.17
N ASP A 327 2.88 6.53 14.60
CA ASP A 327 3.79 5.43 14.31
C ASP A 327 3.13 4.40 13.37
N GLU A 328 3.04 4.73 12.10
CA GLU A 328 2.38 3.91 11.09
C GLU A 328 2.95 2.48 11.01
N LEU A 329 4.27 2.34 11.01
CA LEU A 329 4.92 1.02 10.95
C LEU A 329 4.76 0.23 12.24
N GLY A 330 4.81 0.89 13.40
CA GLY A 330 4.54 0.25 14.69
C GLY A 330 3.09 -0.19 14.85
N LEU A 331 2.16 0.43 14.13
CA LEU A 331 0.73 0.07 14.10
C LEU A 331 0.39 -0.98 13.03
N SER A 332 1.33 -1.34 12.17
CA SER A 332 1.10 -2.26 11.04
C SER A 332 0.75 -3.69 11.45
N TRP A 333 0.98 -4.09 12.71
CA TRP A 333 0.50 -5.38 13.24
C TRP A 333 -1.00 -5.60 13.01
N TYR A 334 -1.79 -4.50 12.99
CA TYR A 334 -3.23 -4.55 12.75
C TYR A 334 -3.54 -4.83 11.28
N SER A 335 -3.11 -3.95 10.38
CA SER A 335 -3.41 -4.07 8.95
C SER A 335 -2.76 -5.30 8.32
N GLU A 336 -1.45 -5.49 8.55
CA GLU A 336 -0.70 -6.61 7.98
C GLU A 336 -1.07 -7.95 8.61
N GLY A 337 -1.22 -7.96 9.94
CA GLY A 337 -1.64 -9.17 10.64
C GLY A 337 -3.04 -9.64 10.23
N LEU A 338 -4.00 -8.73 10.06
CA LEU A 338 -5.34 -9.05 9.54
C LEU A 338 -5.28 -9.48 8.08
N ALA A 339 -4.46 -8.81 7.26
CA ALA A 339 -4.30 -9.19 5.86
C ALA A 339 -3.76 -10.62 5.74
N VAL A 340 -2.72 -10.99 6.49
CA VAL A 340 -2.19 -12.37 6.53
C VAL A 340 -3.19 -13.36 7.12
N TYR A 341 -3.97 -12.97 8.13
CA TYR A 341 -5.01 -13.84 8.69
C TYR A 341 -6.12 -14.12 7.68
N TYR A 342 -6.62 -13.09 7.01
CA TYR A 342 -7.74 -13.20 6.08
C TYR A 342 -7.35 -13.62 4.66
N GLN A 343 -6.11 -13.43 4.20
CA GLN A 343 -5.65 -13.83 2.84
C GLN A 343 -5.90 -15.29 2.52
N ARG A 344 -5.94 -16.15 3.55
CA ARG A 344 -6.23 -17.60 3.43
C ARG A 344 -7.64 -17.96 3.85
N LEU A 345 -8.17 -17.28 4.87
CA LEU A 345 -9.46 -17.66 5.46
C LEU A 345 -10.64 -17.26 4.57
N LEU A 346 -10.64 -16.03 4.03
CA LEU A 346 -11.75 -15.58 3.18
C LEU A 346 -11.79 -16.30 1.84
N PRO A 347 -10.69 -16.56 1.12
CA PRO A 347 -10.71 -17.42 -0.08
C PRO A 347 -11.16 -18.85 0.22
N LEU A 348 -10.79 -19.43 1.37
CA LEU A 348 -11.29 -20.73 1.80
C LEU A 348 -12.82 -20.70 1.98
N ARG A 349 -13.35 -19.70 2.70
CA ARG A 349 -14.79 -19.50 2.90
C ARG A 349 -15.53 -19.24 1.59
N ALA A 350 -14.90 -18.57 0.65
CA ALA A 350 -15.43 -18.31 -0.70
C ALA A 350 -15.41 -19.56 -1.61
N GLY A 351 -14.76 -20.65 -1.18
CA GLY A 351 -14.60 -21.87 -1.97
C GLY A 351 -13.63 -21.77 -3.13
N VAL A 352 -12.79 -20.71 -3.16
CA VAL A 352 -11.79 -20.47 -4.22
C VAL A 352 -10.36 -20.81 -3.80
N LEU A 353 -10.17 -21.25 -2.56
CA LEU A 353 -8.94 -21.81 -2.02
C LEU A 353 -9.23 -23.17 -1.39
N SER A 354 -8.44 -24.18 -1.67
CA SER A 354 -8.61 -25.50 -1.06
C SER A 354 -8.12 -25.54 0.40
N PRO A 355 -8.64 -26.47 1.23
CA PRO A 355 -8.13 -26.70 2.58
C PRO A 355 -6.62 -26.99 2.64
N ALA A 356 -6.08 -27.67 1.62
CA ALA A 356 -4.63 -27.96 1.54
C ALA A 356 -3.80 -26.69 1.31
N GLN A 357 -4.26 -25.79 0.44
CA GLN A 357 -3.60 -24.49 0.21
C GLN A 357 -3.68 -23.59 1.44
N TYR A 358 -4.84 -23.55 2.11
CA TYR A 358 -5.00 -22.86 3.40
C TYR A 358 -3.97 -23.34 4.43
N LEU A 359 -3.87 -24.66 4.61
CA LEU A 359 -2.94 -25.26 5.56
C LEU A 359 -1.48 -25.01 5.20
N ALA A 360 -1.15 -25.06 3.92
CA ALA A 360 0.22 -24.79 3.44
C ALA A 360 0.65 -23.35 3.76
N ASP A 361 -0.20 -22.35 3.49
CA ASP A 361 0.09 -20.96 3.78
C ASP A 361 0.16 -20.68 5.29
N LEU A 362 -0.75 -21.27 6.08
CA LEU A 362 -0.72 -21.16 7.53
C LEU A 362 0.60 -21.72 8.10
N ASN A 363 1.04 -22.90 7.62
CA ASN A 363 2.28 -23.51 8.05
C ASN A 363 3.52 -22.69 7.63
N GLN A 364 3.49 -22.02 6.48
CA GLN A 364 4.56 -21.10 6.08
C GLN A 364 4.66 -19.91 7.03
N THR A 365 3.54 -19.27 7.36
CA THR A 365 3.49 -18.17 8.34
C THR A 365 4.01 -18.60 9.69
N ALA A 366 3.56 -19.76 10.20
CA ALA A 366 4.02 -20.31 11.47
C ALA A 366 5.52 -20.66 11.44
N ALA A 367 6.00 -21.32 10.38
CA ALA A 367 7.41 -21.65 10.24
C ALA A 367 8.29 -20.40 10.22
N ARG A 368 7.90 -19.33 9.52
CA ARG A 368 8.63 -18.07 9.49
C ARG A 368 8.67 -17.42 10.86
N TYR A 369 7.53 -17.32 11.54
CA TYR A 369 7.42 -16.70 12.85
C TYR A 369 8.24 -17.43 13.92
N TYR A 370 8.06 -18.75 14.05
CA TYR A 370 8.70 -19.51 15.13
C TYR A 370 10.19 -19.79 14.90
N THR A 371 10.68 -19.66 13.67
CA THR A 371 12.10 -19.78 13.36
C THR A 371 12.83 -18.45 13.24
N ASP A 372 12.15 -17.33 13.39
CA ASP A 372 12.76 -16.02 13.41
C ASP A 372 13.59 -15.82 14.68
N LEU A 373 14.83 -15.36 14.54
CA LEU A 373 15.72 -15.04 15.65
C LEU A 373 15.25 -13.84 16.49
N LEU A 374 14.39 -12.98 15.91
CA LEU A 374 13.90 -11.76 16.52
C LEU A 374 12.39 -11.81 16.82
N ASN A 375 11.82 -13.01 16.91
CA ASN A 375 10.38 -13.18 17.14
C ASN A 375 9.87 -12.68 18.51
N ASP A 376 10.78 -12.35 19.43
CA ASP A 376 10.53 -11.74 20.74
C ASP A 376 10.81 -10.23 20.76
N ALA A 377 11.19 -9.61 19.63
CA ALA A 377 11.44 -8.18 19.56
C ALA A 377 10.15 -7.38 19.91
N PRO A 378 10.22 -6.41 20.86
CA PRO A 378 9.09 -5.56 21.17
C PRO A 378 8.62 -4.72 19.98
N ASN A 379 7.35 -4.39 19.98
CA ASN A 379 6.72 -3.69 18.84
C ASN A 379 7.27 -2.26 18.63
N ASP A 380 7.78 -1.61 19.67
CA ASP A 380 8.42 -0.29 19.59
C ASP A 380 9.73 -0.27 18.78
N GLN A 381 10.31 -1.45 18.51
CA GLN A 381 11.49 -1.59 17.65
C GLN A 381 11.14 -1.68 16.16
N ILE A 382 9.87 -1.89 15.81
CA ILE A 382 9.46 -2.14 14.42
C ILE A 382 9.84 -0.95 13.54
N SER A 383 9.36 0.25 13.85
CA SER A 383 9.55 1.43 12.99
C SER A 383 11.02 1.77 12.73
N ALA A 384 11.85 1.66 13.76
CA ALA A 384 13.27 1.97 13.64
C ALA A 384 14.05 0.95 12.77
N LYS A 385 13.60 -0.30 12.70
CA LYS A 385 14.33 -1.41 12.06
C LYS A 385 13.62 -2.05 10.87
N PHE A 386 12.40 -1.64 10.56
CA PHE A 386 11.56 -2.24 9.53
C PHE A 386 12.26 -2.38 8.17
N TRP A 387 12.92 -1.33 7.72
CA TRP A 387 13.64 -1.34 6.44
C TRP A 387 15.10 -1.83 6.55
N ALA A 388 15.61 -1.95 7.77
CA ALA A 388 16.99 -2.38 8.02
C ALA A 388 17.13 -3.90 8.19
N ASP A 389 16.11 -4.56 8.73
CA ASP A 389 16.15 -6.00 9.03
C ASP A 389 14.83 -6.68 8.64
N THR A 390 14.88 -7.58 7.66
CA THR A 390 13.70 -8.30 7.20
C THR A 390 13.06 -9.18 8.28
N ARG A 391 13.81 -9.62 9.30
CA ARG A 391 13.29 -10.39 10.45
C ARG A 391 12.37 -9.51 11.31
N ILE A 392 12.70 -8.25 11.50
CA ILE A 392 11.82 -7.27 12.15
C ILE A 392 10.62 -6.94 11.26
N ARG A 393 10.86 -6.76 9.95
CA ARG A 393 9.81 -6.39 8.99
C ARG A 393 8.68 -7.41 8.92
N VAL A 394 8.95 -8.70 9.05
CA VAL A 394 7.91 -9.73 8.95
C VAL A 394 7.11 -9.92 10.24
N LEU A 395 7.53 -9.36 11.37
CA LEU A 395 6.82 -9.54 12.65
C LEU A 395 5.39 -8.99 12.66
N PRO A 396 5.09 -7.80 12.15
CA PRO A 396 3.71 -7.32 12.05
C PRO A 396 2.79 -8.31 11.33
N TYR A 397 3.28 -8.90 10.25
CA TYR A 397 2.58 -9.90 9.44
C TYR A 397 2.33 -11.19 10.22
N ASP A 398 3.39 -11.84 10.68
CA ASP A 398 3.34 -13.18 11.23
C ASP A 398 2.83 -13.21 12.68
N ARG A 399 3.41 -12.37 13.54
CA ARG A 399 2.98 -12.23 14.94
C ARG A 399 1.55 -11.70 15.01
N GLY A 400 1.19 -10.71 14.17
CA GLY A 400 -0.16 -10.19 14.05
C GLY A 400 -1.15 -11.27 13.65
N ALA A 401 -0.86 -12.06 12.62
CA ALA A 401 -1.74 -13.16 12.20
C ALA A 401 -1.92 -14.24 13.28
N MET A 402 -0.85 -14.61 14.01
CA MET A 402 -0.93 -15.56 15.13
C MET A 402 -1.75 -14.98 16.30
N TYR A 403 -1.59 -13.68 16.59
CA TYR A 403 -2.40 -12.99 17.59
C TYR A 403 -3.89 -13.02 17.21
N PHE A 404 -4.24 -12.73 15.96
CA PHE A 404 -5.63 -12.77 15.51
C PHE A 404 -6.21 -14.19 15.53
N ALA A 405 -5.41 -15.21 15.25
CA ALA A 405 -5.84 -16.60 15.39
C ALA A 405 -6.12 -16.97 16.85
N LEU A 406 -5.24 -16.56 17.77
CA LEU A 406 -5.43 -16.72 19.21
C LEU A 406 -6.69 -16.00 19.67
N LEU A 407 -6.81 -14.71 19.36
CA LEU A 407 -7.95 -13.85 19.73
C LEU A 407 -9.28 -14.41 19.22
N ASN A 408 -9.32 -14.86 17.96
CA ASN A 408 -10.51 -15.50 17.40
C ASN A 408 -10.95 -16.73 18.20
N SER A 409 -10.00 -17.59 18.58
CA SER A 409 -10.27 -18.78 19.39
C SER A 409 -10.81 -18.43 20.79
N GLU A 410 -10.21 -17.44 21.44
CA GLU A 410 -10.61 -16.97 22.77
C GLU A 410 -12.02 -16.37 22.75
N ILE A 411 -12.34 -15.50 21.78
CA ILE A 411 -13.69 -14.92 21.62
C ILE A 411 -14.73 -16.02 21.37
N ARG A 412 -14.43 -16.96 20.48
CA ARG A 412 -15.34 -18.07 20.20
C ARG A 412 -15.61 -18.92 21.45
N LYS A 413 -14.58 -19.22 22.24
CA LYS A 413 -14.71 -19.96 23.50
C LYS A 413 -15.54 -19.16 24.53
N ALA A 414 -15.22 -17.89 24.73
CA ALA A 414 -15.92 -17.03 25.71
C ALA A 414 -17.40 -16.85 25.35
N SER A 415 -17.74 -16.75 24.06
CA SER A 415 -19.10 -16.54 23.59
C SER A 415 -19.90 -17.83 23.32
N GLY A 416 -19.31 -19.00 23.53
CA GLY A 416 -19.94 -20.28 23.14
C GLY A 416 -20.15 -20.39 21.63
N GLY A 417 -19.24 -19.83 20.83
CA GLY A 417 -19.25 -19.85 19.36
C GLY A 417 -20.17 -18.82 18.70
N LYS A 418 -20.78 -17.92 19.46
CA LYS A 418 -21.71 -16.91 18.94
C LYS A 418 -21.00 -15.70 18.35
N ARG A 419 -19.80 -15.41 18.78
CA ARG A 419 -18.98 -14.30 18.33
C ARG A 419 -17.57 -14.78 17.93
N SER A 420 -16.90 -13.97 17.14
CA SER A 420 -15.59 -14.28 16.57
C SER A 420 -14.79 -13.00 16.35
N LEU A 421 -13.56 -13.11 15.87
CA LEU A 421 -12.76 -11.98 15.42
C LEU A 421 -13.47 -11.14 14.35
N ASP A 422 -14.26 -11.79 13.48
CA ASP A 422 -14.98 -11.10 12.40
C ASP A 422 -15.87 -9.96 12.94
N ASP A 423 -16.52 -10.16 14.09
CA ASP A 423 -17.36 -9.14 14.72
C ASP A 423 -16.57 -7.89 15.12
N LEU A 424 -15.36 -8.04 15.61
CA LEU A 424 -14.50 -6.93 16.00
C LEU A 424 -13.97 -6.18 14.77
N VAL A 425 -13.53 -6.94 13.76
CA VAL A 425 -13.03 -6.37 12.51
C VAL A 425 -14.12 -5.61 11.77
N LEU A 426 -15.32 -6.17 11.66
CA LEU A 426 -16.47 -5.48 11.05
C LEU A 426 -16.85 -4.21 11.82
N ALA A 427 -16.79 -4.23 13.15
CA ALA A 427 -17.03 -3.04 13.96
C ALA A 427 -15.97 -1.94 13.70
N MET A 428 -14.69 -2.29 13.49
CA MET A 428 -13.65 -1.33 13.11
C MET A 428 -13.84 -0.79 11.71
N VAL A 429 -14.24 -1.63 10.75
CA VAL A 429 -14.57 -1.23 9.37
C VAL A 429 -15.76 -0.27 9.35
N GLU A 430 -16.83 -0.57 10.09
CA GLU A 430 -17.99 0.31 10.24
C GLU A 430 -17.60 1.68 10.83
N ARG A 431 -16.76 1.70 11.87
CA ARG A 431 -16.23 2.95 12.42
C ARG A 431 -15.53 3.80 11.36
N ARG A 432 -14.68 3.16 10.51
CA ARG A 432 -13.98 3.83 9.42
C ARG A 432 -14.96 4.46 8.42
N TRP A 433 -15.99 3.75 8.01
CA TRP A 433 -16.99 4.26 7.07
C TRP A 433 -17.80 5.43 7.62
N HIS A 434 -18.00 5.46 8.94
CA HIS A 434 -18.65 6.57 9.63
C HIS A 434 -17.70 7.72 10.03
N GLY A 435 -16.43 7.67 9.62
CA GLY A 435 -15.44 8.70 9.96
C GLY A 435 -15.11 8.78 11.46
N LEU A 436 -15.37 7.70 12.20
CA LEU A 436 -15.03 7.59 13.62
C LEU A 436 -13.55 7.19 13.78
N PRO A 437 -12.92 7.52 14.92
CA PRO A 437 -11.54 7.11 15.16
C PRO A 437 -11.34 5.59 15.04
N VAL A 438 -10.37 5.18 14.25
CA VAL A 438 -9.93 3.80 14.06
C VAL A 438 -8.48 3.73 14.58
N ASP A 439 -8.33 3.57 15.89
CA ASP A 439 -7.07 3.61 16.60
C ASP A 439 -6.92 2.43 17.57
N THR A 440 -5.75 2.29 18.17
CA THR A 440 -5.47 1.25 19.16
C THR A 440 -6.44 1.29 20.35
N ALA A 441 -6.88 2.49 20.78
CA ALA A 441 -7.81 2.59 21.89
C ALA A 441 -9.20 2.04 21.56
N ALA A 442 -9.66 2.26 20.32
CA ALA A 442 -10.90 1.66 19.83
C ALA A 442 -10.79 0.12 19.76
N TRP A 443 -9.66 -0.39 19.27
CA TRP A 443 -9.40 -1.82 19.23
C TRP A 443 -9.40 -2.45 20.63
N VAL A 444 -8.64 -1.88 21.56
CA VAL A 444 -8.56 -2.38 22.95
C VAL A 444 -9.94 -2.43 23.61
N LYS A 445 -10.78 -1.40 23.41
CA LYS A 445 -12.16 -1.41 23.94
C LYS A 445 -12.99 -2.58 23.42
N LEU A 446 -12.85 -2.92 22.15
CA LEU A 446 -13.55 -4.09 21.57
C LEU A 446 -13.04 -5.40 22.17
N VAL A 447 -11.74 -5.55 22.31
CA VAL A 447 -11.11 -6.73 22.92
C VAL A 447 -11.51 -6.88 24.39
N GLU A 448 -11.47 -5.78 25.18
CA GLU A 448 -11.91 -5.77 26.59
C GLU A 448 -13.41 -6.09 26.73
N HIS A 449 -14.22 -5.65 25.77
CA HIS A 449 -15.65 -6.00 25.76
C HIS A 449 -15.89 -7.52 25.64
N GLU A 450 -15.09 -8.21 24.82
CA GLU A 450 -15.24 -9.66 24.59
C GLU A 450 -14.58 -10.52 25.69
N LEU A 451 -13.41 -10.11 26.18
CA LEU A 451 -12.53 -10.97 27.01
C LEU A 451 -12.15 -10.35 28.37
N GLY A 452 -12.64 -9.15 28.68
CA GLY A 452 -12.26 -8.42 29.89
C GLY A 452 -10.78 -7.99 29.89
N SER A 453 -10.24 -7.71 31.10
CA SER A 453 -8.84 -7.29 31.28
C SER A 453 -7.82 -8.28 30.70
N ARG A 454 -8.15 -9.57 30.71
CA ARG A 454 -7.30 -10.61 30.15
C ARG A 454 -7.01 -10.37 28.66
N GLY A 455 -8.02 -9.99 27.87
CA GLY A 455 -7.83 -9.73 26.45
C GLY A 455 -6.87 -8.56 26.19
N LYS A 456 -6.96 -7.51 27.03
CA LYS A 456 -6.03 -6.37 27.00
C LYS A 456 -4.61 -6.79 27.40
N GLU A 457 -4.46 -7.55 28.48
CA GLU A 457 -3.16 -8.05 28.95
C GLU A 457 -2.47 -8.93 27.88
N GLU A 458 -3.22 -9.78 27.18
CA GLU A 458 -2.71 -10.58 26.07
C GLU A 458 -2.27 -9.72 24.87
N PHE A 459 -3.03 -8.68 24.54
CA PHE A 459 -2.67 -7.71 23.52
C PHE A 459 -1.38 -6.94 23.88
N GLU A 460 -1.28 -6.42 25.10
CA GLU A 460 -0.09 -5.71 25.58
C GLU A 460 1.14 -6.64 25.62
N ALA A 461 0.96 -7.90 26.00
CA ALA A 461 2.02 -8.89 26.00
C ALA A 461 2.52 -9.20 24.57
N MET A 462 1.63 -9.27 23.60
CA MET A 462 2.00 -9.42 22.17
C MET A 462 2.83 -8.22 21.71
N LEU A 463 2.44 -6.99 22.02
CA LEU A 463 3.20 -5.79 21.70
C LEU A 463 4.56 -5.74 22.40
N ALA A 464 4.66 -6.27 23.63
CA ALA A 464 5.92 -6.40 24.35
C ALA A 464 6.85 -7.50 23.81
N GLY A 465 6.47 -8.23 22.76
CA GLY A 465 7.28 -9.25 22.11
C GLY A 465 7.08 -10.66 22.68
N LYS A 466 6.10 -10.87 23.56
CA LYS A 466 5.80 -12.24 24.04
C LYS A 466 5.41 -13.13 22.88
N LEU A 467 6.02 -14.32 22.81
CA LEU A 467 5.73 -15.30 21.78
C LEU A 467 4.24 -15.69 21.80
N VAL A 468 3.57 -15.49 20.68
CA VAL A 468 2.16 -15.84 20.51
C VAL A 468 2.05 -17.30 20.07
N VAL A 469 1.40 -18.13 20.87
CA VAL A 469 1.18 -19.56 20.57
C VAL A 469 -0.32 -19.84 20.64
N PRO A 470 -1.04 -19.88 19.51
CA PRO A 470 -2.46 -20.21 19.49
C PRO A 470 -2.72 -21.59 20.12
N ALA A 471 -3.88 -21.75 20.75
CA ALA A 471 -4.27 -23.03 21.31
C ALA A 471 -4.39 -24.12 20.22
N PRO A 472 -4.28 -25.42 20.55
CA PRO A 472 -4.32 -26.49 19.55
C PRO A 472 -5.55 -26.48 18.64
N ASP A 473 -6.66 -25.97 19.12
CA ASP A 473 -7.97 -25.91 18.44
C ASP A 473 -8.31 -24.52 17.84
N SER A 474 -7.33 -23.59 17.79
CA SER A 474 -7.55 -22.21 17.32
C SER A 474 -7.93 -22.10 15.85
N PHE A 475 -7.63 -23.10 15.04
CA PHE A 475 -7.85 -23.10 13.60
C PHE A 475 -9.08 -23.90 13.16
N GLY A 476 -10.01 -24.14 14.09
CA GLY A 476 -11.28 -24.80 13.86
C GLY A 476 -11.22 -26.32 14.03
N PRO A 477 -12.34 -27.02 13.81
CA PRO A 477 -12.45 -28.45 14.14
C PRO A 477 -11.70 -29.39 13.20
N CYS A 478 -11.27 -28.89 12.02
CA CYS A 478 -10.59 -29.69 10.99
C CYS A 478 -9.07 -29.70 11.14
N TYR A 479 -8.51 -28.81 11.98
CA TYR A 479 -7.07 -28.66 12.13
C TYR A 479 -6.68 -28.65 13.61
N THR A 480 -5.60 -29.31 13.92
CA THR A 480 -5.02 -29.32 15.27
C THR A 480 -3.58 -28.86 15.17
N ARG A 481 -3.21 -27.84 15.97
CA ARG A 481 -1.84 -27.40 16.07
C ARG A 481 -0.96 -28.53 16.64
N THR A 482 0.11 -28.81 15.94
CA THR A 482 1.16 -29.75 16.39
C THR A 482 2.45 -28.99 16.63
N THR A 483 3.49 -29.70 17.01
CA THR A 483 4.83 -29.13 17.17
C THR A 483 5.79 -29.82 16.22
N ALA A 484 6.78 -29.09 15.71
CA ALA A 484 7.82 -29.63 14.86
C ALA A 484 9.19 -29.02 15.19
N PRO A 485 10.27 -29.81 15.15
CA PRO A 485 11.62 -29.28 15.21
C PRO A 485 11.97 -28.62 13.87
N LEU A 486 12.12 -27.29 13.86
CA LEU A 486 12.52 -26.54 12.67
C LEU A 486 13.83 -25.79 12.96
N ARG A 487 14.60 -25.53 11.90
CA ARG A 487 15.85 -24.79 12.01
C ARG A 487 15.60 -23.29 11.86
N ARG A 488 16.20 -22.48 12.75
CA ARG A 488 16.11 -21.02 12.70
C ARG A 488 16.65 -20.49 11.38
N TYR A 489 16.02 -19.42 10.87
CA TYR A 489 16.57 -18.66 9.75
C TYR A 489 17.77 -17.85 10.23
N GLU A 490 18.94 -18.13 9.65
CA GLU A 490 20.20 -17.52 10.04
C GLU A 490 21.05 -17.22 8.81
N LEU A 491 21.29 -15.92 8.56
CA LEU A 491 22.14 -15.48 7.45
C LEU A 491 23.62 -15.85 7.66
N GLY A 492 24.09 -15.86 8.92
CA GLY A 492 25.48 -16.10 9.26
C GLY A 492 26.37 -14.87 9.13
N PHE A 493 25.82 -13.69 8.87
CA PHE A 493 26.48 -12.40 8.85
C PHE A 493 25.50 -11.27 9.19
N ASP A 494 25.98 -10.04 9.34
CA ASP A 494 25.17 -8.88 9.68
C ASP A 494 24.10 -8.62 8.61
N SER A 495 22.81 -8.79 8.98
CA SER A 495 21.68 -8.67 8.07
C SER A 495 21.52 -7.29 7.44
N VAL A 496 21.92 -6.23 8.14
CA VAL A 496 21.82 -4.84 7.63
C VAL A 496 22.64 -4.64 6.34
N VAL A 497 23.64 -5.48 6.09
CA VAL A 497 24.42 -5.47 4.83
C VAL A 497 23.50 -5.56 3.61
N LEU A 498 22.43 -6.34 3.68
CA LEU A 498 21.55 -6.60 2.53
C LEU A 498 20.69 -5.39 2.16
N THR A 499 20.51 -4.44 3.07
CA THR A 499 19.72 -3.21 2.85
C THR A 499 20.58 -1.99 2.50
N GLN A 500 21.91 -2.12 2.59
CA GLN A 500 22.85 -1.03 2.28
C GLN A 500 23.18 -0.95 0.78
N PRO A 501 23.41 0.23 0.23
CA PRO A 501 23.76 0.38 -1.19
C PRO A 501 25.02 -0.39 -1.59
N SER A 502 26.03 -0.41 -0.74
CA SER A 502 27.34 -1.06 -1.04
C SER A 502 27.39 -2.55 -0.72
N ARG A 503 26.47 -3.10 0.03
CA ARG A 503 26.33 -4.52 0.42
C ARG A 503 27.64 -5.26 0.68
N ILE A 504 28.53 -4.64 1.46
CA ILE A 504 29.83 -5.24 1.85
C ILE A 504 29.59 -6.14 3.06
N VAL A 505 29.88 -7.43 2.90
CA VAL A 505 29.74 -8.46 3.95
C VAL A 505 30.61 -8.11 5.15
N ARG A 506 30.02 -8.11 6.33
CA ARG A 506 30.70 -7.94 7.62
C ARG A 506 29.98 -8.73 8.71
N GLY A 507 30.62 -8.90 9.85
CA GLY A 507 30.03 -9.66 10.95
C GLY A 507 29.80 -11.14 10.62
N LEU A 508 30.61 -11.71 9.71
CA LEU A 508 30.52 -13.15 9.38
C LEU A 508 30.77 -13.99 10.63
N VAL A 509 29.82 -14.87 10.92
CA VAL A 509 29.87 -15.74 12.09
C VAL A 509 30.72 -16.98 11.75
N PRO A 510 31.84 -17.21 12.45
CA PRO A 510 32.68 -18.38 12.22
C PRO A 510 31.89 -19.69 12.39
N GLY A 511 32.06 -20.63 11.45
CA GLY A 511 31.34 -21.90 11.45
C GLY A 511 29.87 -21.81 11.08
N SER A 512 29.33 -20.66 10.68
CA SER A 512 27.98 -20.53 10.11
C SER A 512 27.87 -21.23 8.76
N ALA A 513 26.66 -21.42 8.25
CA ALA A 513 26.44 -21.98 6.92
C ALA A 513 27.05 -21.09 5.82
N ALA A 514 27.02 -19.76 6.00
CA ALA A 514 27.65 -18.80 5.09
C ALA A 514 29.18 -18.93 5.08
N ASP A 515 29.81 -19.02 6.25
CA ASP A 515 31.26 -19.21 6.40
C ASP A 515 31.72 -20.53 5.74
N ARG A 516 31.04 -21.63 6.02
CA ARG A 516 31.33 -22.94 5.39
C ARG A 516 31.15 -22.94 3.88
N ALA A 517 30.25 -22.10 3.35
CA ALA A 517 30.06 -21.93 1.92
C ALA A 517 31.14 -21.05 1.26
N GLY A 518 32.06 -20.48 2.05
CA GLY A 518 33.18 -19.68 1.57
C GLY A 518 32.92 -18.18 1.45
N LEU A 519 31.83 -17.67 2.05
CA LEU A 519 31.62 -16.22 2.18
C LEU A 519 32.70 -15.62 3.10
N ARG A 520 33.10 -14.39 2.87
CA ARG A 520 34.15 -13.68 3.64
C ARG A 520 33.72 -12.25 3.96
N ASN A 521 34.20 -11.74 5.08
CA ASN A 521 34.12 -10.31 5.34
C ASN A 521 34.86 -9.53 4.24
N GLY A 522 34.25 -8.46 3.74
CA GLY A 522 34.75 -7.67 2.60
C GLY A 522 34.21 -8.09 1.23
N ASP A 523 33.53 -9.24 1.10
CA ASP A 523 32.84 -9.60 -0.14
C ASP A 523 31.75 -8.58 -0.47
N ILE A 524 31.56 -8.27 -1.74
CA ILE A 524 30.49 -7.39 -2.20
C ILE A 524 29.37 -8.22 -2.80
N ILE A 525 28.18 -8.13 -2.24
CA ILE A 525 26.97 -8.74 -2.81
C ILE A 525 26.49 -7.86 -3.96
N VAL A 526 26.65 -8.32 -5.19
CA VAL A 526 26.43 -7.53 -6.42
C VAL A 526 24.95 -7.20 -6.64
N LYS A 527 24.07 -8.13 -6.32
CA LYS A 527 22.61 -7.98 -6.54
C LYS A 527 21.84 -8.18 -5.24
N PRO A 528 20.76 -7.40 -5.01
CA PRO A 528 19.85 -7.68 -3.91
C PRO A 528 19.21 -9.08 -4.09
N VAL A 529 18.93 -9.74 -2.97
CA VAL A 529 18.29 -11.05 -2.94
C VAL A 529 17.05 -10.98 -2.04
N PRO A 530 15.85 -11.28 -2.55
CA PRO A 530 14.64 -11.38 -1.74
C PRO A 530 14.79 -12.48 -0.69
N GLN A 531 14.37 -12.21 0.54
CA GLN A 531 14.55 -13.14 1.66
C GLN A 531 13.25 -13.63 2.27
N ASP A 532 12.15 -12.90 2.12
CA ASP A 532 10.92 -13.16 2.87
C ASP A 532 10.35 -14.56 2.60
N ALA A 533 10.34 -15.00 1.35
CA ALA A 533 9.91 -16.35 0.98
C ALA A 533 10.87 -17.43 1.50
N ILE A 534 12.17 -17.14 1.55
CA ILE A 534 13.20 -18.11 1.99
C ILE A 534 13.13 -18.35 3.51
N GLN A 535 12.71 -17.35 4.29
CA GLN A 535 12.64 -17.47 5.75
C GLN A 535 11.72 -18.60 6.21
N ALA A 536 10.62 -18.84 5.53
CA ALA A 536 9.67 -19.91 5.87
C ALA A 536 10.10 -21.29 5.38
N ASP A 537 10.80 -21.38 4.26
CA ASP A 537 11.14 -22.65 3.61
C ASP A 537 12.42 -23.27 4.17
N GLN A 538 12.26 -24.34 4.93
CA GLN A 538 13.36 -25.08 5.58
C GLN A 538 14.41 -25.67 4.61
N LYS A 539 14.11 -25.72 3.32
CA LYS A 539 14.96 -26.30 2.26
C LYS A 539 15.50 -25.28 1.27
N ALA A 540 14.92 -24.07 1.25
CA ALA A 540 15.33 -23.04 0.30
C ALA A 540 16.76 -22.58 0.58
N THR A 541 17.56 -22.56 -0.47
CA THR A 541 18.94 -22.05 -0.44
C THR A 541 18.98 -20.59 -0.86
N LEU A 542 19.97 -19.89 -0.34
CA LEU A 542 20.28 -18.50 -0.68
C LEU A 542 21.49 -18.47 -1.60
N THR A 543 21.39 -17.80 -2.75
CA THR A 543 22.49 -17.64 -3.69
C THR A 543 22.84 -16.17 -3.83
N PHE A 544 24.06 -15.80 -3.46
CA PHE A 544 24.60 -14.48 -3.67
C PHE A 544 25.58 -14.47 -4.86
N LEU A 545 25.45 -13.49 -5.75
CA LEU A 545 26.52 -13.15 -6.67
C LEU A 545 27.51 -12.26 -5.93
N ILE A 546 28.70 -12.78 -5.65
CA ILE A 546 29.74 -12.14 -4.87
C ILE A 546 30.81 -11.58 -5.80
N ARG A 547 31.31 -10.37 -5.49
CA ARG A 547 32.51 -9.81 -6.08
C ARG A 547 33.63 -9.79 -5.03
N ARG A 548 34.76 -10.47 -5.32
CA ARG A 548 35.97 -10.55 -4.51
C ARG A 548 37.19 -10.41 -5.44
N ASP A 549 38.11 -9.54 -5.11
CA ASP A 549 39.34 -9.30 -5.90
C ASP A 549 39.03 -9.06 -7.40
N GLY A 550 37.99 -8.29 -7.69
CA GLY A 550 37.54 -7.97 -9.04
C GLY A 550 36.82 -9.10 -9.81
N LYS A 551 36.69 -10.30 -9.25
CA LYS A 551 36.03 -11.45 -9.87
C LYS A 551 34.65 -11.64 -9.29
N GLU A 552 33.67 -11.99 -10.14
CA GLU A 552 32.30 -12.32 -9.74
C GLU A 552 32.07 -13.83 -9.82
N PHE A 553 31.48 -14.38 -8.76
CA PHE A 553 31.11 -15.80 -8.69
C PHE A 553 29.94 -16.01 -7.70
N PRO A 554 29.12 -17.07 -7.90
CA PRO A 554 28.02 -17.37 -6.99
C PRO A 554 28.51 -18.08 -5.73
N ILE A 555 27.89 -17.76 -4.59
CA ILE A 555 27.96 -18.54 -3.35
C ILE A 555 26.54 -18.94 -2.97
N THR A 556 26.32 -20.23 -2.79
CA THR A 556 25.02 -20.80 -2.44
C THR A 556 25.12 -21.58 -1.13
N TYR A 557 24.19 -21.34 -0.20
CA TYR A 557 24.10 -22.10 1.05
C TYR A 557 22.66 -22.15 1.58
N LEU A 558 22.42 -23.07 2.51
CA LEU A 558 21.15 -23.15 3.24
C LEU A 558 21.24 -22.25 4.48
N PRO A 559 20.50 -21.12 4.55
CA PRO A 559 20.61 -20.13 5.62
C PRO A 559 19.87 -20.59 6.89
N ARG A 560 20.37 -21.68 7.52
CA ARG A 560 19.74 -22.33 8.68
C ARG A 560 20.75 -22.58 9.80
N GLY A 561 20.38 -22.16 11.01
CA GLY A 561 21.13 -22.31 12.23
C GLY A 561 20.63 -23.46 13.12
N GLU A 562 20.49 -23.19 14.41
CA GLU A 562 20.04 -24.13 15.43
C GLU A 562 18.60 -24.62 15.20
N THR A 563 18.29 -25.78 15.77
CA THR A 563 16.93 -26.34 15.76
C THR A 563 16.15 -25.82 16.97
N VAL A 564 14.95 -25.32 16.71
CA VAL A 564 14.01 -24.84 17.73
C VAL A 564 12.67 -25.53 17.57
N GLN A 565 11.87 -25.47 18.63
CA GLN A 565 10.49 -25.94 18.61
C GLN A 565 9.63 -24.92 17.89
N ALA A 566 8.99 -25.29 16.77
CA ALA A 566 7.92 -24.53 16.13
C ALA A 566 6.55 -25.11 16.51
N TYR A 567 5.54 -24.26 16.51
CA TYR A 567 4.19 -24.58 16.96
C TYR A 567 3.18 -24.47 15.82
#